data_3c3bb10ff2aef6b7cd058121745eb85b
#
_entry.id   3c3bb10ff2aef6b7cd058121745eb85b
#
_cell.length_a   1.000
_cell.length_b   1.000
_cell.length_c   1.000
_cell.angle_alpha   90.00
_cell.angle_beta   90.00
_cell.angle_gamma   90.00
#
_symmetry.space_group_name_H-M   'P 1'
#
loop_
_entity.id
_entity.type
_entity.pdbx_description
1 polymer ?
#
loop_
_entity_poly.entity_id
_entity_poly.type
_entity_poly.pdbx_seq_one_letter_code
_entity_poly.pdbx_strand_id
1 'polypeptide(L)'
;IEAVARLQQKYHVSTIDEKDKKDGFVTTLFTHEQFKEIIEKENGLAIACDSLGIVGYAMAASWEFWSKWPLFQFMIEDLPSTTYLGEVLSKENSYQYGPICIDKAYRGTEVLANLFEFSRQQMEKRYPIMITFINHINPRSFEAHTRKLGLDVIKNFDFNNNHYYELGYDMKKKTQGSTI
;
A
#
# COMPACT_ATOMS: atom_id res chain seq x y z
N ILE A 1 -9.11 -6.66 14.22
CA ILE A 1 -9.82 -6.15 13.03
C ILE A 1 -10.57 -4.86 13.38
N GLU A 2 -11.40 -4.84 14.43
CA GLU A 2 -12.21 -3.67 14.82
C GLU A 2 -11.44 -2.35 14.90
N ALA A 3 -10.24 -2.36 15.51
CA ALA A 3 -9.44 -1.15 15.65
C ALA A 3 -8.89 -0.65 14.29
N VAL A 4 -8.54 -1.56 13.39
CA VAL A 4 -8.14 -1.22 12.01
C VAL A 4 -9.32 -0.63 11.23
N ALA A 5 -10.51 -1.24 11.36
CA ALA A 5 -11.73 -0.75 10.72
C ALA A 5 -12.11 0.66 11.20
N ARG A 6 -11.96 0.95 12.52
CA ARG A 6 -12.17 2.31 13.05
C ARG A 6 -11.17 3.33 12.48
N LEU A 7 -9.88 2.96 12.38
CA LEU A 7 -8.88 3.84 11.80
C LEU A 7 -9.14 4.10 10.31
N GLN A 8 -9.52 3.06 9.56
CA GLN A 8 -9.93 3.17 8.17
C GLN A 8 -11.11 4.14 8.00
N GLN A 9 -12.17 3.97 8.82
CA GLN A 9 -13.36 4.83 8.77
C GLN A 9 -13.02 6.28 9.09
N LYS A 10 -12.12 6.52 10.07
CA LYS A 10 -11.67 7.87 10.44
C LYS A 10 -11.03 8.62 9.27
N TYR A 11 -10.30 7.93 8.40
CA TYR A 11 -9.55 8.53 7.29
C TYR A 11 -10.13 8.19 5.90
N HIS A 12 -11.35 7.70 5.84
CA HIS A 12 -12.02 7.48 4.56
C HIS A 12 -12.39 8.81 3.90
N VAL A 13 -12.31 8.87 2.57
CA VAL A 13 -12.57 10.08 1.77
C VAL A 13 -13.95 10.72 2.04
N SER A 14 -14.95 9.92 2.47
CA SER A 14 -16.29 10.41 2.79
C SER A 14 -16.45 10.97 4.21
N THR A 15 -15.48 10.75 5.09
CA THR A 15 -15.56 11.12 6.51
C THR A 15 -14.60 12.25 6.89
N ILE A 16 -13.50 12.43 6.14
CA ILE A 16 -12.54 13.50 6.42
C ILE A 16 -12.99 14.84 5.87
N ASP A 17 -12.61 15.91 6.55
CA ASP A 17 -12.82 17.29 6.06
C ASP A 17 -12.06 17.53 4.74
N GLU A 18 -12.63 18.35 3.87
CA GLU A 18 -12.03 18.70 2.57
C GLU A 18 -10.60 19.25 2.71
N LYS A 19 -10.37 20.08 3.73
CA LYS A 19 -9.05 20.65 4.06
C LYS A 19 -7.99 19.61 4.40
N ASP A 20 -8.39 18.43 4.90
CA ASP A 20 -7.49 17.35 5.34
C ASP A 20 -7.21 16.34 4.22
N LYS A 21 -7.95 16.36 3.11
CA LYS A 21 -7.73 15.46 1.96
C LYS A 21 -6.33 15.59 1.36
N LYS A 22 -5.75 16.79 1.37
CA LYS A 22 -4.36 17.02 0.92
C LYS A 22 -3.31 16.22 1.69
N ASP A 23 -3.64 15.79 2.92
CA ASP A 23 -2.75 15.02 3.79
C ASP A 23 -2.87 13.51 3.59
N GLY A 24 -3.74 13.08 2.66
CA GLY A 24 -3.96 11.68 2.32
C GLY A 24 -5.20 11.08 2.99
N PHE A 25 -5.84 10.18 2.27
CA PHE A 25 -7.07 9.50 2.67
C PHE A 25 -7.12 8.08 2.09
N VAL A 26 -8.01 7.26 2.61
CA VAL A 26 -8.34 5.97 2.02
C VAL A 26 -9.66 6.06 1.25
N THR A 27 -9.74 5.38 0.12
CA THR A 27 -10.91 5.42 -0.78
C THR A 27 -11.78 4.18 -0.68
N THR A 28 -11.23 3.08 -0.18
CA THR A 28 -11.92 1.79 -0.08
C THR A 28 -12.12 1.43 1.38
N LEU A 29 -13.37 1.12 1.74
CA LEU A 29 -13.70 0.51 3.03
C LEU A 29 -13.70 -1.01 2.87
N PHE A 30 -12.80 -1.67 3.59
CA PHE A 30 -12.74 -3.13 3.63
C PHE A 30 -13.69 -3.66 4.69
N THR A 31 -14.39 -4.74 4.35
CA THR A 31 -15.26 -5.44 5.29
C THR A 31 -14.46 -6.26 6.30
N HIS A 32 -15.13 -6.70 7.34
CA HIS A 32 -14.55 -7.58 8.36
C HIS A 32 -14.03 -8.90 7.75
N GLU A 33 -14.79 -9.47 6.82
CA GLU A 33 -14.43 -10.68 6.09
C GLU A 33 -13.18 -10.47 5.22
N GLN A 34 -13.07 -9.32 4.57
CA GLN A 34 -11.88 -8.97 3.76
C GLN A 34 -10.64 -8.79 4.63
N PHE A 35 -10.76 -8.16 5.81
CA PHE A 35 -9.65 -8.11 6.77
C PHE A 35 -9.29 -9.50 7.30
N LYS A 36 -10.26 -10.35 7.55
CA LYS A 36 -10.02 -11.73 7.96
C LYS A 36 -9.28 -12.50 6.87
N GLU A 37 -9.73 -12.36 5.63
CA GLU A 37 -9.09 -13.02 4.48
C GLU A 37 -7.62 -12.60 4.30
N ILE A 38 -7.32 -11.30 4.38
CA ILE A 38 -5.94 -10.80 4.22
C ILE A 38 -5.03 -11.25 5.38
N ILE A 39 -5.57 -11.40 6.58
CA ILE A 39 -4.83 -11.92 7.74
C ILE A 39 -4.56 -13.41 7.56
N GLU A 40 -5.59 -14.21 7.32
CA GLU A 40 -5.52 -15.67 7.37
C GLU A 40 -4.88 -16.29 6.12
N LYS A 41 -5.15 -15.73 4.94
CA LYS A 41 -4.67 -16.29 3.68
C LYS A 41 -3.40 -15.63 3.16
N GLU A 42 -3.26 -14.32 3.39
CA GLU A 42 -2.18 -13.55 2.82
C GLU A 42 -1.05 -13.26 3.82
N ASN A 43 -1.33 -13.32 5.13
CA ASN A 43 -0.45 -12.78 6.18
C ASN A 43 -0.05 -11.33 5.88
N GLY A 44 -0.98 -10.56 5.33
CA GLY A 44 -0.71 -9.30 4.63
C GLY A 44 -1.17 -8.04 5.36
N LEU A 45 -1.56 -8.13 6.64
CA LEU A 45 -1.94 -6.96 7.43
C LEU A 45 -0.84 -6.61 8.45
N ALA A 46 -0.07 -5.57 8.15
CA ALA A 46 0.87 -4.97 9.11
C ALA A 46 0.17 -3.88 9.92
N ILE A 47 0.41 -3.81 11.21
CA ILE A 47 -0.14 -2.80 12.11
C ILE A 47 0.97 -2.12 12.92
N ALA A 48 0.79 -0.84 13.19
CA ALA A 48 1.58 -0.08 14.15
C ALA A 48 0.69 0.31 15.34
N CYS A 49 1.22 0.14 16.54
CA CYS A 49 0.51 0.42 17.79
C CYS A 49 1.34 1.33 18.69
N ASP A 50 0.65 2.13 19.48
CA ASP A 50 1.19 2.79 20.66
C ASP A 50 0.52 2.24 21.95
N SER A 51 0.71 2.92 23.06
CA SER A 51 0.09 2.55 24.34
C SER A 51 -1.44 2.67 24.35
N LEU A 52 -2.03 3.38 23.40
CA LEU A 52 -3.47 3.64 23.32
C LEU A 52 -4.17 2.79 22.25
N GLY A 53 -3.42 2.15 21.36
CA GLY A 53 -3.99 1.28 20.34
C GLY A 53 -3.33 1.37 18.96
N ILE A 54 -4.07 1.05 17.91
CA ILE A 54 -3.57 1.04 16.54
C ILE A 54 -3.47 2.48 16.02
N VAL A 55 -2.29 2.86 15.54
CA VAL A 55 -1.98 4.18 14.98
C VAL A 55 -1.70 4.13 13.47
N GLY A 56 -1.58 2.93 12.90
CA GLY A 56 -1.40 2.76 11.47
C GLY A 56 -1.56 1.31 11.04
N TYR A 57 -1.82 1.12 9.75
CA TYR A 57 -1.79 -0.19 9.12
C TYR A 57 -1.32 -0.09 7.66
N ALA A 58 -0.81 -1.18 7.13
CA ALA A 58 -0.52 -1.39 5.73
C ALA A 58 -1.04 -2.76 5.31
N MET A 59 -1.66 -2.82 4.13
CA MET A 59 -2.12 -4.06 3.53
C MET A 59 -1.17 -4.49 2.42
N ALA A 60 -0.98 -5.79 2.27
CA ALA A 60 -0.21 -6.39 1.19
C ALA A 60 -0.81 -7.76 0.86
N ALA A 61 -1.00 -8.05 -0.40
CA ALA A 61 -1.60 -9.31 -0.79
C ALA A 61 -1.25 -9.69 -2.23
N SER A 62 -1.47 -10.94 -2.58
CA SER A 62 -1.41 -11.44 -3.94
C SER A 62 -2.40 -10.70 -4.85
N TRP A 63 -2.12 -10.69 -6.15
CA TRP A 63 -3.06 -10.14 -7.13
C TRP A 63 -4.40 -10.87 -7.13
N GLU A 64 -4.44 -12.14 -6.72
CA GLU A 64 -5.68 -12.90 -6.58
C GLU A 64 -6.63 -12.27 -5.55
N PHE A 65 -6.11 -11.87 -4.39
CA PHE A 65 -6.89 -11.15 -3.40
C PHE A 65 -7.48 -9.86 -3.96
N TRP A 66 -6.66 -9.07 -4.68
CA TRP A 66 -7.04 -7.77 -5.24
C TRP A 66 -7.93 -7.85 -6.47
N SER A 67 -8.03 -8.99 -7.13
CA SER A 67 -8.81 -9.17 -8.37
C SER A 67 -10.30 -8.86 -8.26
N LYS A 68 -10.80 -8.70 -7.05
CA LYS A 68 -12.21 -8.36 -6.75
C LYS A 68 -12.55 -6.89 -7.06
N TRP A 69 -11.58 -6.02 -7.20
CA TRP A 69 -11.78 -4.58 -7.45
C TRP A 69 -11.39 -4.17 -8.86
N PRO A 70 -12.20 -3.32 -9.53
CA PRO A 70 -11.97 -2.96 -10.93
C PRO A 70 -10.61 -2.36 -11.24
N LEU A 71 -10.09 -1.47 -10.37
CA LEU A 71 -8.76 -0.88 -10.56
C LEU A 71 -7.67 -1.94 -10.57
N PHE A 72 -7.74 -2.89 -9.66
CA PHE A 72 -6.75 -3.96 -9.59
C PHE A 72 -6.91 -4.97 -10.73
N GLN A 73 -8.12 -5.23 -11.21
CA GLN A 73 -8.33 -6.01 -12.44
C GLN A 73 -7.62 -5.35 -13.62
N PHE A 74 -7.78 -4.03 -13.78
CA PHE A 74 -7.07 -3.27 -14.81
C PHE A 74 -5.55 -3.41 -14.68
N MET A 75 -5.00 -3.27 -13.47
CA MET A 75 -3.56 -3.42 -13.22
C MET A 75 -3.08 -4.84 -13.51
N ILE A 76 -3.85 -5.87 -13.15
CA ILE A 76 -3.54 -7.28 -13.43
C ILE A 76 -3.47 -7.55 -14.94
N GLU A 77 -4.42 -7.03 -15.70
CA GLU A 77 -4.45 -7.16 -17.17
C GLU A 77 -3.24 -6.47 -17.83
N ASP A 78 -2.73 -5.41 -17.20
CA ASP A 78 -1.59 -4.64 -17.70
C ASP A 78 -0.22 -5.20 -17.28
N LEU A 79 -0.13 -6.08 -16.28
CA LEU A 79 1.13 -6.68 -15.81
C LEU A 79 1.99 -7.23 -16.96
N PRO A 80 1.46 -8.01 -17.93
CA PRO A 80 2.27 -8.55 -19.03
C PRO A 80 2.85 -7.50 -19.98
N SER A 81 2.32 -6.28 -19.93
CA SER A 81 2.79 -5.13 -20.71
C SER A 81 3.80 -4.26 -19.96
N THR A 82 4.11 -4.60 -18.72
CA THR A 82 4.98 -3.81 -17.83
C THR A 82 6.25 -4.57 -17.52
N THR A 83 7.39 -3.90 -17.70
CA THR A 83 8.71 -4.44 -17.34
C THR A 83 9.30 -3.64 -16.18
N TYR A 84 9.82 -4.34 -15.18
CA TYR A 84 10.53 -3.75 -14.05
C TYR A 84 11.68 -4.67 -13.62
N LEU A 85 12.85 -4.10 -13.31
CA LEU A 85 14.09 -4.84 -12.98
C LEU A 85 14.52 -5.86 -14.07
N GLY A 86 14.19 -5.59 -15.33
CA GLY A 86 14.48 -6.49 -16.44
C GLY A 86 13.50 -7.67 -16.60
N GLU A 87 12.48 -7.76 -15.76
CA GLU A 87 11.47 -8.82 -15.78
C GLU A 87 10.12 -8.27 -16.25
N VAL A 88 9.42 -9.04 -17.07
CA VAL A 88 8.00 -8.79 -17.37
C VAL A 88 7.18 -9.14 -16.13
N LEU A 89 6.32 -8.23 -15.69
CA LEU A 89 5.52 -8.44 -14.48
C LEU A 89 4.46 -9.52 -14.69
N SER A 90 4.20 -10.26 -13.62
CA SER A 90 3.18 -11.29 -13.55
C SER A 90 2.60 -11.38 -12.14
N LYS A 91 1.53 -12.15 -11.98
CA LYS A 91 0.96 -12.46 -10.65
C LYS A 91 1.89 -13.31 -9.79
N GLU A 92 2.79 -14.07 -10.43
CA GLU A 92 3.72 -14.97 -9.77
C GLU A 92 4.97 -14.24 -9.25
N ASN A 93 5.43 -13.19 -9.96
CA ASN A 93 6.66 -12.47 -9.59
C ASN A 93 6.40 -11.15 -8.86
N SER A 94 5.14 -10.76 -8.68
CA SER A 94 4.81 -9.50 -8.02
C SER A 94 3.55 -9.57 -7.16
N TYR A 95 3.42 -8.63 -6.24
CA TYR A 95 2.24 -8.47 -5.40
C TYR A 95 1.90 -6.99 -5.25
N GLN A 96 0.70 -6.68 -4.79
CA GLN A 96 0.25 -5.32 -4.54
C GLN A 96 0.39 -4.96 -3.06
N TYR A 97 1.08 -3.84 -2.80
CA TYR A 97 1.22 -3.20 -1.50
C TYR A 97 0.30 -1.98 -1.41
N GLY A 98 -0.38 -1.82 -0.29
CA GLY A 98 -1.37 -0.77 -0.03
C GLY A 98 -2.80 -1.30 -0.03
N PRO A 99 -3.74 -0.53 0.53
CA PRO A 99 -3.57 0.81 1.08
C PRO A 99 -2.79 0.84 2.39
N ILE A 100 -2.23 2.04 2.68
CA ILE A 100 -1.59 2.37 3.93
C ILE A 100 -2.41 3.50 4.58
N CYS A 101 -2.71 3.34 5.86
CA CYS A 101 -3.37 4.37 6.64
C CYS A 101 -2.59 4.61 7.94
N ILE A 102 -2.21 5.87 8.19
CA ILE A 102 -1.48 6.27 9.40
C ILE A 102 -2.25 7.43 10.02
N ASP A 103 -2.48 7.34 11.33
CA ASP A 103 -3.10 8.43 12.10
C ASP A 103 -2.30 9.72 11.89
N LYS A 104 -3.02 10.84 11.75
CA LYS A 104 -2.44 12.15 11.44
C LYS A 104 -1.32 12.55 12.41
N ALA A 105 -1.46 12.20 13.68
CA ALA A 105 -0.47 12.50 14.72
C ALA A 105 0.88 11.77 14.49
N TYR A 106 0.89 10.68 13.75
CA TYR A 106 2.08 9.84 13.50
C TYR A 106 2.64 9.98 12.08
N ARG A 107 2.03 10.83 11.24
CA ARG A 107 2.52 11.10 9.89
C ARG A 107 3.81 11.92 9.95
N GLY A 108 4.77 11.57 9.10
CA GLY A 108 6.09 12.19 9.09
C GLY A 108 7.07 11.62 10.12
N THR A 109 6.64 10.63 10.91
CA THR A 109 7.50 9.88 11.84
C THR A 109 8.04 8.60 11.20
N GLU A 110 8.72 7.75 11.98
CA GLU A 110 9.23 6.45 11.54
C GLU A 110 8.14 5.38 11.33
N VAL A 111 6.89 5.65 11.70
CA VAL A 111 5.79 4.67 11.61
C VAL A 111 5.60 4.16 10.18
N LEU A 112 5.69 5.04 9.18
CA LEU A 112 5.58 4.61 7.77
C LEU A 112 6.70 3.65 7.39
N ALA A 113 7.95 4.00 7.71
CA ALA A 113 9.12 3.18 7.37
C ALA A 113 9.08 1.82 8.08
N ASN A 114 8.67 1.80 9.35
CA ASN A 114 8.56 0.57 10.12
C ASN A 114 7.42 -0.33 9.62
N LEU A 115 6.26 0.23 9.30
CA LEU A 115 5.15 -0.53 8.67
C LEU A 115 5.55 -1.12 7.32
N PHE A 116 6.21 -0.32 6.49
CA PHE A 116 6.69 -0.74 5.18
C PHE A 116 7.67 -1.91 5.31
N GLU A 117 8.70 -1.76 6.15
CA GLU A 117 9.71 -2.80 6.31
C GLU A 117 9.13 -4.08 6.91
N PHE A 118 8.26 -3.96 7.91
CA PHE A 118 7.57 -5.13 8.48
C PHE A 118 6.72 -5.86 7.42
N SER A 119 5.93 -5.12 6.65
CA SER A 119 5.13 -5.67 5.55
C SER A 119 6.01 -6.32 4.48
N ARG A 120 7.13 -5.68 4.11
CA ARG A 120 8.09 -6.20 3.15
C ARG A 120 8.65 -7.56 3.59
N GLN A 121 9.07 -7.68 4.85
CA GLN A 121 9.61 -8.93 5.40
C GLN A 121 8.60 -10.09 5.38
N GLN A 122 7.31 -9.81 5.51
CA GLN A 122 6.27 -10.86 5.39
C GLN A 122 6.14 -11.39 3.96
N MET A 123 6.39 -10.54 2.95
CA MET A 123 6.13 -10.85 1.55
C MET A 123 7.39 -11.26 0.76
N GLU A 124 8.60 -10.92 1.23
CA GLU A 124 9.85 -11.12 0.49
C GLU A 124 10.17 -12.58 0.13
N LYS A 125 9.67 -13.53 0.92
CA LYS A 125 9.84 -14.97 0.64
C LYS A 125 8.92 -15.49 -0.46
N ARG A 126 7.86 -14.72 -0.75
CA ARG A 126 6.84 -15.09 -1.74
C ARG A 126 7.07 -14.41 -3.08
N TYR A 127 7.50 -13.15 -3.05
CA TYR A 127 7.57 -12.31 -4.25
C TYR A 127 8.87 -11.53 -4.32
N PRO A 128 9.54 -11.50 -5.48
CA PRO A 128 10.73 -10.68 -5.71
C PRO A 128 10.43 -9.20 -5.95
N ILE A 129 9.19 -8.85 -6.33
CA ILE A 129 8.80 -7.49 -6.72
C ILE A 129 7.53 -7.07 -5.98
N MET A 130 7.58 -5.87 -5.40
CA MET A 130 6.41 -5.17 -4.87
C MET A 130 5.93 -4.15 -5.91
N ILE A 131 4.62 -4.06 -6.10
CA ILE A 131 3.95 -3.05 -6.91
C ILE A 131 2.98 -2.27 -6.02
N THR A 132 2.87 -0.98 -6.26
CA THR A 132 1.85 -0.12 -5.68
C THR A 132 1.49 1.00 -6.65
N PHE A 133 0.47 1.77 -6.32
CA PHE A 133 0.08 2.94 -7.08
C PHE A 133 -0.27 4.10 -6.16
N ILE A 134 -0.12 5.31 -6.67
CA ILE A 134 -0.46 6.53 -5.95
C ILE A 134 -1.19 7.47 -6.91
N ASN A 135 -2.35 7.97 -6.50
CA ASN A 135 -3.08 8.97 -7.26
C ASN A 135 -2.28 10.29 -7.30
N HIS A 136 -2.23 10.95 -8.45
CA HIS A 136 -1.52 12.22 -8.64
C HIS A 136 -2.02 13.33 -7.70
N ILE A 137 -3.25 13.24 -7.21
CA ILE A 137 -3.79 14.21 -6.24
C ILE A 137 -3.23 14.03 -4.82
N ASN A 138 -2.37 13.01 -4.60
CA ASN A 138 -1.75 12.74 -3.30
C ASN A 138 -0.20 12.88 -3.35
N PRO A 139 0.32 14.11 -3.54
CA PRO A 139 1.76 14.35 -3.67
C PRO A 139 2.54 13.99 -2.41
N ARG A 140 1.91 14.08 -1.24
CA ARG A 140 2.56 13.71 0.03
C ARG A 140 2.85 12.21 0.11
N SER A 141 1.92 11.38 -0.32
CA SER A 141 2.13 9.93 -0.41
C SER A 141 3.20 9.60 -1.45
N PHE A 142 3.18 10.27 -2.60
CA PHE A 142 4.20 10.10 -3.63
C PHE A 142 5.60 10.41 -3.10
N GLU A 143 5.79 11.55 -2.45
CA GLU A 143 7.07 11.92 -1.83
C GLU A 143 7.53 10.92 -0.76
N ALA A 144 6.63 10.49 0.10
CA ALA A 144 6.93 9.53 1.14
C ALA A 144 7.40 8.19 0.56
N HIS A 145 6.75 7.69 -0.48
CA HIS A 145 7.10 6.40 -1.08
C HIS A 145 8.36 6.48 -1.94
N THR A 146 8.55 7.55 -2.72
CA THR A 146 9.73 7.68 -3.59
C THR A 146 10.97 8.12 -2.83
N ARG A 147 10.89 9.17 -2.03
CA ARG A 147 12.06 9.74 -1.35
C ARG A 147 12.40 9.01 -0.05
N LYS A 148 11.38 8.73 0.79
CA LYS A 148 11.64 8.15 2.11
C LYS A 148 11.79 6.63 2.05
N LEU A 149 10.94 5.94 1.28
CA LEU A 149 10.97 4.48 1.16
C LEU A 149 11.80 3.98 -0.01
N GLY A 150 12.09 4.83 -0.99
CA GLY A 150 12.97 4.49 -2.12
C GLY A 150 12.31 3.62 -3.19
N LEU A 151 10.98 3.74 -3.38
CA LEU A 151 10.30 3.10 -4.49
C LEU A 151 10.64 3.80 -5.82
N ASP A 152 10.72 3.01 -6.87
CA ASP A 152 10.95 3.48 -8.23
C ASP A 152 9.61 3.76 -8.93
N VAL A 153 9.53 4.86 -9.69
CA VAL A 153 8.38 5.11 -10.57
C VAL A 153 8.56 4.29 -11.83
N ILE A 154 7.63 3.37 -12.12
CA ILE A 154 7.66 2.53 -13.32
C ILE A 154 7.02 3.27 -14.48
N LYS A 155 5.82 3.78 -14.29
CA LYS A 155 5.04 4.49 -15.31
C LYS A 155 3.89 5.27 -14.70
N ASN A 156 3.18 6.03 -15.53
CA ASN A 156 1.86 6.58 -15.23
C ASN A 156 0.78 5.75 -15.91
N PHE A 157 -0.41 5.72 -15.34
CA PHE A 157 -1.60 5.17 -15.97
C PHE A 157 -2.86 5.93 -15.58
N ASP A 158 -3.88 5.80 -16.40
CA ASP A 158 -5.18 6.41 -16.18
C ASP A 158 -6.23 5.33 -15.96
N PHE A 159 -7.08 5.56 -14.99
CA PHE A 159 -8.22 4.69 -14.73
C PHE A 159 -9.38 5.51 -14.15
N ASN A 160 -10.58 5.36 -14.73
CA ASN A 160 -11.80 5.98 -14.24
C ASN A 160 -11.65 7.50 -13.97
N ASN A 161 -11.11 8.24 -14.94
CA ASN A 161 -10.84 9.69 -14.88
C ASN A 161 -9.85 10.11 -13.77
N ASN A 162 -9.06 9.21 -13.26
CA ASN A 162 -7.95 9.49 -12.35
C ASN A 162 -6.62 9.17 -12.99
N HIS A 163 -5.58 9.89 -12.55
CA HIS A 163 -4.20 9.70 -12.99
C HIS A 163 -3.39 9.11 -11.83
N TYR A 164 -2.62 8.06 -12.12
CA TYR A 164 -1.85 7.33 -11.13
C TYR A 164 -0.39 7.21 -11.54
N TYR A 165 0.50 7.24 -10.54
CA TYR A 165 1.83 6.67 -10.64
C TYR A 165 1.75 5.19 -10.30
N GLU A 166 2.37 4.34 -11.11
CA GLU A 166 2.69 2.97 -10.73
C GLU A 166 4.14 2.91 -10.26
N LEU A 167 4.34 2.36 -9.06
CA LEU A 167 5.64 2.28 -8.42
C LEU A 167 6.00 0.84 -8.14
N GLY A 168 7.30 0.56 -8.19
CA GLY A 168 7.86 -0.74 -7.88
C GLY A 168 8.95 -0.67 -6.83
N TYR A 169 9.19 -1.80 -6.19
CA TYR A 169 10.28 -1.97 -5.23
C TYR A 169 10.92 -3.34 -5.38
N ASP A 170 12.25 -3.35 -5.49
CA ASP A 170 13.05 -4.57 -5.46
C ASP A 170 13.07 -5.15 -4.04
N MET A 171 12.44 -6.29 -3.84
CA MET A 171 12.31 -6.92 -2.53
C MET A 171 13.65 -7.41 -1.94
N LYS A 172 14.70 -7.46 -2.76
CA LYS A 172 16.07 -7.74 -2.31
C LYS A 172 16.77 -6.54 -1.66
N LYS A 173 16.27 -5.33 -1.93
CA LYS A 173 16.78 -4.12 -1.26
C LYS A 173 16.40 -4.18 0.22
N LYS A 174 17.34 -3.79 1.10
CA LYS A 174 17.02 -3.49 2.50
C LYS A 174 16.72 -2.00 2.60
N THR A 175 15.65 -1.64 3.29
CA THR A 175 15.36 -0.22 3.60
C THR A 175 16.54 0.38 4.35
N GLN A 176 17.09 1.49 3.85
CA GLN A 176 18.12 2.24 4.56
C GLN A 176 17.45 2.87 5.79
N GLY A 177 17.80 2.41 6.98
CA GLY A 177 17.42 3.05 8.24
C GLY A 177 16.63 2.23 9.27
N SER A 178 16.31 0.96 9.01
CA SER A 178 15.74 0.08 10.05
C SER A 178 16.86 -0.56 10.85
N THR A 179 17.26 0.10 11.94
CA THR A 179 17.93 -0.60 13.04
C THR A 179 16.80 -1.19 13.89
N ILE A 180 16.50 -2.48 13.74
CA ILE A 180 15.76 -3.28 14.71
C ILE A 180 16.80 -3.94 15.62
#